data_01a04b8132e497d2ae5b8ffd3697e601
#
_entry.id   01a04b8132e497d2ae5b8ffd3697e601
#
_cell.length_a   1.000
_cell.length_b   1.000
_cell.length_c   1.000
_cell.angle_alpha   90.00
_cell.angle_beta   90.00
_cell.angle_gamma   90.00
#
_symmetry.space_group_name_H-M   'P 1'
#
loop_
_entity.id
_entity.type
_entity.pdbx_description
1 polymer ?
#
loop_
_entity_poly.entity_id
_entity_poly.type
_entity_poly.pdbx_seq_one_letter_code
_entity_poly.pdbx_strand_id
1 'polypeptide(L)'
;MKQPWGGIQINRVLCAITCSVGIGMIFWGCNANNLQSENETWKIYKNPRYGFEFPYPQTWQELGNPYNSDGIALAPANQKTVEIRAYASKPLLTTPKPNPQSVYNFRTNQGFSGVMSIEVGDRVTVIKLTITQSELEYHWQGKSSIQEFANYYRLFYYIAKEYKISQ
;
A
#
# COMPACT_ATOMS: atom_id res chain seq x y z
N MET A 1 19.55 -48.68 66.52
CA MET A 1 18.45 -49.36 67.26
C MET A 1 17.17 -49.24 66.38
N LYS A 2 16.73 -50.44 65.93
CA LYS A 2 15.34 -50.86 65.70
C LYS A 2 14.39 -49.97 64.81
N GLN A 3 14.12 -50.44 63.66
CA GLN A 3 12.81 -50.47 62.95
C GLN A 3 11.68 -51.02 63.89
N PRO A 4 10.40 -50.99 63.63
CA PRO A 4 9.81 -51.42 62.39
C PRO A 4 8.41 -50.82 62.02
N TRP A 5 8.06 -51.02 60.77
CA TRP A 5 6.84 -51.61 60.20
C TRP A 5 5.47 -50.93 60.40
N GLY A 6 4.77 -50.82 59.28
CA GLY A 6 3.31 -50.71 59.24
C GLY A 6 2.78 -50.34 57.87
N GLY A 7 2.69 -51.33 57.02
CA GLY A 7 2.00 -51.17 55.69
C GLY A 7 0.49 -51.30 55.91
N ILE A 8 -0.26 -50.52 55.12
CA ILE A 8 -1.66 -50.82 54.82
C ILE A 8 -1.89 -50.58 53.31
N GLN A 9 -2.11 -51.63 52.60
CA GLN A 9 -2.75 -51.67 51.30
C GLN A 9 -4.27 -51.53 51.46
N ILE A 10 -4.93 -50.63 50.73
CA ILE A 10 -6.36 -50.76 50.45
C ILE A 10 -6.68 -50.22 49.05
N ASN A 11 -6.97 -51.16 48.19
CA ASN A 11 -8.00 -51.21 47.15
C ASN A 11 -8.45 -50.00 46.33
N ARG A 12 -8.22 -50.21 45.06
CA ARG A 12 -8.99 -49.91 43.87
C ARG A 12 -10.47 -49.50 44.12
N VAL A 13 -10.81 -48.31 43.61
CA VAL A 13 -12.10 -48.06 42.97
C VAL A 13 -11.86 -47.21 41.74
N LEU A 14 -12.15 -47.80 40.57
CA LEU A 14 -12.33 -47.11 39.31
C LEU A 14 -13.52 -46.14 39.42
N CYS A 15 -13.32 -44.89 39.09
CA CYS A 15 -14.41 -44.07 38.58
C CYS A 15 -13.87 -43.28 37.38
N ALA A 16 -14.17 -43.81 36.21
CA ALA A 16 -13.97 -43.12 34.97
C ALA A 16 -15.05 -42.05 34.84
N ILE A 17 -14.66 -40.78 34.99
CA ILE A 17 -15.52 -39.67 34.59
C ILE A 17 -14.80 -39.00 33.42
N THR A 18 -15.21 -39.35 32.22
CA THR A 18 -14.85 -38.69 30.99
C THR A 18 -15.58 -37.35 30.91
N CYS A 19 -14.97 -36.29 31.41
CA CYS A 19 -15.39 -34.93 31.08
C CYS A 19 -14.68 -34.53 29.76
N SER A 20 -15.35 -34.77 28.66
CA SER A 20 -15.02 -34.19 27.36
C SER A 20 -15.39 -32.71 27.40
N VAL A 21 -14.43 -31.86 27.81
CA VAL A 21 -14.51 -30.42 27.62
C VAL A 21 -14.13 -30.14 26.17
N GLY A 22 -15.18 -30.01 25.33
CA GLY A 22 -15.02 -29.52 23.96
C GLY A 22 -14.59 -28.06 24.01
N ILE A 23 -13.28 -27.81 23.83
CA ILE A 23 -12.77 -26.47 23.59
C ILE A 23 -13.14 -26.12 22.14
N GLY A 24 -14.29 -25.48 21.98
CA GLY A 24 -14.65 -24.82 20.72
C GLY A 24 -13.68 -23.67 20.47
N MET A 25 -12.63 -23.91 19.67
CA MET A 25 -11.82 -22.84 19.11
C MET A 25 -12.69 -22.06 18.13
N ILE A 26 -13.23 -20.95 18.61
CA ILE A 26 -13.81 -19.93 17.75
C ILE A 26 -12.65 -19.30 16.98
N PHE A 27 -12.34 -19.81 15.82
CA PHE A 27 -11.50 -19.10 14.84
C PHE A 27 -12.29 -17.87 14.40
N TRP A 28 -12.05 -16.74 15.04
CA TRP A 28 -12.36 -15.46 14.44
C TRP A 28 -11.37 -15.31 13.29
N GLY A 29 -11.83 -15.78 12.13
CA GLY A 29 -11.13 -15.51 10.88
C GLY A 29 -11.08 -14.01 10.70
N CYS A 30 -9.91 -13.40 10.90
CA CYS A 30 -9.61 -12.11 10.34
C CYS A 30 -9.73 -12.27 8.83
N ASN A 31 -10.84 -11.82 8.26
CA ASN A 31 -10.98 -11.59 6.84
C ASN A 31 -10.08 -10.38 6.53
N ALA A 32 -8.78 -10.63 6.44
CA ALA A 32 -7.89 -9.75 5.73
C ALA A 32 -8.36 -9.83 4.27
N ASN A 33 -9.20 -8.89 3.86
CA ASN A 33 -9.47 -8.64 2.47
C ASN A 33 -8.13 -8.32 1.81
N ASN A 34 -7.44 -9.36 1.35
CA ASN A 34 -6.31 -9.25 0.45
C ASN A 34 -6.86 -8.67 -0.85
N LEU A 35 -6.85 -7.33 -0.95
CA LEU A 35 -7.12 -6.63 -2.21
C LEU A 35 -5.99 -6.85 -3.25
N GLN A 36 -5.06 -7.72 -2.94
CA GLN A 36 -4.08 -8.20 -3.88
C GLN A 36 -4.58 -9.53 -4.44
N SER A 37 -5.52 -9.44 -5.38
CA SER A 37 -5.90 -10.59 -6.22
C SER A 37 -4.62 -11.05 -6.94
N GLU A 38 -4.22 -12.31 -6.72
CA GLU A 38 -3.08 -12.96 -7.40
C GLU A 38 -3.21 -12.98 -8.94
N ASN A 39 -4.30 -12.46 -9.49
CA ASN A 39 -4.61 -12.37 -10.93
C ASN A 39 -4.83 -10.92 -11.41
N GLU A 40 -4.32 -9.91 -10.71
CA GLU A 40 -4.47 -8.54 -11.20
C GLU A 40 -3.59 -8.33 -12.43
N THR A 41 -4.23 -8.16 -13.59
CA THR A 41 -3.53 -7.83 -14.82
C THR A 41 -3.20 -6.34 -14.84
N TRP A 42 -1.97 -6.02 -15.26
CA TRP A 42 -1.43 -4.65 -15.25
C TRP A 42 -1.35 -4.09 -16.65
N LYS A 43 -1.64 -2.82 -16.77
CA LYS A 43 -1.31 -1.99 -17.95
C LYS A 43 -0.19 -1.04 -17.57
N ILE A 44 0.57 -0.58 -18.56
CA ILE A 44 1.58 0.45 -18.40
C ILE A 44 1.06 1.73 -19.04
N TYR A 45 0.97 2.80 -18.27
CA TYR A 45 0.83 4.14 -18.83
C TYR A 45 2.18 4.67 -19.25
N LYS A 46 2.25 5.30 -20.42
CA LYS A 46 3.44 6.01 -20.92
C LYS A 46 3.03 7.41 -21.34
N ASN A 47 3.65 8.42 -20.73
CA ASN A 47 3.42 9.79 -21.15
C ASN A 47 4.27 10.11 -22.38
N PRO A 48 3.66 10.49 -23.54
CA PRO A 48 4.41 10.72 -24.79
C PRO A 48 5.23 12.01 -24.77
N ARG A 49 4.88 12.98 -23.91
CA ARG A 49 5.52 14.30 -23.87
C ARG A 49 6.72 14.34 -22.92
N TYR A 50 6.59 13.74 -21.73
CA TYR A 50 7.58 13.84 -20.69
C TYR A 50 8.29 12.52 -20.38
N GLY A 51 7.94 11.44 -21.09
CA GLY A 51 8.63 10.16 -21.00
C GLY A 51 8.50 9.42 -19.68
N PHE A 52 7.57 9.78 -18.80
CA PHE A 52 7.35 8.98 -17.60
C PHE A 52 6.37 7.84 -17.85
N GLU A 53 6.57 6.75 -17.12
CA GLU A 53 5.72 5.57 -17.18
C GLU A 53 5.52 4.93 -15.81
N PHE A 54 4.38 4.26 -15.61
CA PHE A 54 4.09 3.47 -14.41
C PHE A 54 3.01 2.43 -14.68
N PRO A 55 2.99 1.30 -13.93
CA PRO A 55 1.94 0.30 -14.03
C PRO A 55 0.66 0.78 -13.34
N TYR A 56 -0.49 0.32 -13.83
CA TYR A 56 -1.79 0.51 -13.18
C TYR A 56 -2.69 -0.70 -13.43
N PRO A 57 -3.67 -1.00 -12.53
CA PRO A 57 -4.58 -2.12 -12.72
C PRO A 57 -5.38 -1.99 -14.02
N GLN A 58 -5.48 -3.07 -14.79
CA GLN A 58 -6.18 -3.08 -16.08
C GLN A 58 -7.66 -2.70 -15.97
N THR A 59 -8.25 -2.91 -14.80
CA THR A 59 -9.66 -2.58 -14.50
C THR A 59 -9.90 -1.10 -14.27
N TRP A 60 -8.84 -0.28 -14.15
CA TRP A 60 -8.96 1.16 -13.97
C TRP A 60 -9.17 1.88 -15.29
N GLN A 61 -9.90 2.98 -15.24
CA GLN A 61 -10.29 3.78 -16.39
C GLN A 61 -9.67 5.17 -16.31
N GLU A 62 -9.40 5.76 -17.47
CA GLU A 62 -8.97 7.16 -17.56
C GLU A 62 -10.14 8.10 -17.24
N LEU A 63 -9.90 9.06 -16.35
CA LEU A 63 -10.88 10.09 -15.93
C LEU A 63 -10.88 11.34 -16.81
N GLY A 64 -10.53 11.21 -18.06
CA GLY A 64 -10.34 12.33 -18.98
C GLY A 64 -8.88 12.77 -19.08
N ASN A 65 -8.48 13.13 -20.28
CA ASN A 65 -7.11 13.58 -20.56
C ASN A 65 -7.06 15.10 -20.41
N PRO A 66 -6.09 15.64 -19.67
CA PRO A 66 -5.80 17.07 -19.75
C PRO A 66 -5.50 17.45 -21.20
N TYR A 67 -6.06 18.54 -21.71
CA TYR A 67 -5.90 19.01 -23.10
C TYR A 67 -4.43 19.18 -23.51
N ASN A 68 -3.53 19.32 -22.57
CA ASN A 68 -2.09 19.58 -22.79
C ASN A 68 -1.22 18.31 -22.79
N SER A 69 -1.80 17.11 -22.57
CA SER A 69 -1.08 15.83 -22.49
C SER A 69 0.04 15.81 -21.42
N ASP A 70 -0.03 16.67 -20.41
CA ASP A 70 0.99 16.74 -19.37
C ASP A 70 0.90 15.58 -18.36
N GLY A 71 -0.24 14.88 -18.31
CA GLY A 71 -0.46 13.81 -17.36
C GLY A 71 -1.67 12.93 -17.63
N ILE A 72 -2.06 12.18 -16.62
CA ILE A 72 -3.21 11.27 -16.63
C ILE A 72 -3.87 11.25 -15.25
N ALA A 73 -5.18 10.96 -15.24
CA ALA A 73 -5.92 10.57 -14.05
C ALA A 73 -6.61 9.22 -14.30
N LEU A 74 -6.50 8.30 -13.34
CA LEU A 74 -6.99 6.93 -13.40
C LEU A 74 -7.80 6.60 -12.16
N ALA A 75 -8.92 5.88 -12.32
CA ALA A 75 -9.73 5.41 -11.19
C ALA A 75 -10.38 4.05 -11.49
N PRO A 76 -10.73 3.27 -10.45
CA PRO A 76 -11.59 2.11 -10.62
C PRO A 76 -12.97 2.53 -11.15
N ALA A 77 -13.58 1.74 -12.03
CA ALA A 77 -14.85 2.07 -12.67
C ALA A 77 -16.00 2.37 -11.68
N ASN A 78 -15.97 1.73 -10.50
CA ASN A 78 -17.07 1.77 -9.52
C ASN A 78 -16.74 2.54 -8.23
N GLN A 79 -15.56 3.22 -8.14
CA GLN A 79 -15.12 3.89 -6.92
C GLN A 79 -14.66 5.32 -7.21
N LYS A 80 -15.53 6.28 -6.93
CA LYS A 80 -15.27 7.70 -7.18
C LYS A 80 -14.28 8.36 -6.20
N THR A 81 -13.99 7.69 -5.09
CA THR A 81 -13.10 8.21 -4.03
C THR A 81 -11.64 7.81 -4.21
N VAL A 82 -11.38 6.82 -5.06
CA VAL A 82 -10.04 6.29 -5.34
C VAL A 82 -9.55 6.80 -6.69
N GLU A 83 -8.35 7.34 -6.71
CA GLU A 83 -7.78 7.96 -7.91
C GLU A 83 -6.25 7.93 -7.87
N ILE A 84 -5.63 7.75 -9.02
CA ILE A 84 -4.23 8.05 -9.26
C ILE A 84 -4.15 9.20 -10.25
N ARG A 85 -3.26 10.16 -9.98
CA ARG A 85 -2.86 11.20 -10.93
C ARG A 85 -1.36 11.22 -11.09
N ALA A 86 -0.91 11.41 -12.31
CA ALA A 86 0.50 11.66 -12.59
C ALA A 86 0.62 12.72 -13.69
N TYR A 87 1.55 13.64 -13.50
CA TYR A 87 1.86 14.70 -14.48
C TYR A 87 3.30 15.18 -14.30
N ALA A 88 3.79 15.89 -15.30
CA ALA A 88 5.07 16.58 -15.20
C ALA A 88 4.90 18.07 -15.53
N SER A 89 5.70 18.89 -14.89
CA SER A 89 5.70 20.34 -15.06
C SER A 89 7.09 20.93 -14.90
N LYS A 90 7.29 22.16 -15.39
CA LYS A 90 8.45 22.95 -15.01
C LYS A 90 8.25 23.50 -13.60
N PRO A 91 9.29 23.49 -12.75
CA PRO A 91 9.22 24.13 -11.44
C PRO A 91 8.82 25.60 -11.57
N LEU A 92 7.98 26.08 -10.67
CA LEU A 92 7.75 27.52 -10.56
C LEU A 92 9.03 28.19 -10.06
N LEU A 93 9.47 29.24 -10.74
CA LEU A 93 10.71 30.00 -10.43
C LEU A 93 10.74 30.57 -9.00
N THR A 94 9.60 30.62 -8.32
CA THR A 94 9.45 31.14 -6.95
C THR A 94 9.64 30.08 -5.85
N THR A 95 9.73 28.80 -6.19
CA THR A 95 9.98 27.75 -5.20
C THR A 95 11.48 27.63 -4.97
N PRO A 96 11.98 27.86 -3.72
CA PRO A 96 13.37 27.57 -3.40
C PRO A 96 13.66 26.11 -3.72
N LYS A 97 14.70 25.82 -4.53
CA LYS A 97 15.12 24.44 -4.77
C LYS A 97 15.46 23.81 -3.41
N PRO A 98 14.76 22.72 -3.02
CA PRO A 98 15.12 22.03 -1.79
C PRO A 98 16.58 21.58 -1.88
N ASN A 99 17.32 21.70 -0.76
CA ASN A 99 18.65 21.12 -0.69
C ASN A 99 18.54 19.61 -0.94
N PRO A 100 19.12 19.08 -2.03
CA PRO A 100 18.86 17.70 -2.49
C PRO A 100 19.19 16.63 -1.45
N GLN A 101 20.15 16.89 -0.58
CA GLN A 101 20.69 15.87 0.33
C GLN A 101 19.89 15.63 1.60
N SER A 102 18.99 16.55 1.98
CA SER A 102 18.26 16.45 3.26
C SER A 102 16.78 16.07 3.14
N VAL A 103 16.24 15.95 1.93
CA VAL A 103 14.79 15.87 1.70
C VAL A 103 14.33 14.58 1.04
N TYR A 104 15.19 13.89 0.28
CA TYR A 104 14.77 12.66 -0.39
C TYR A 104 14.59 11.52 0.61
N ASN A 105 13.33 11.05 0.71
CA ASN A 105 12.92 9.97 1.60
C ASN A 105 12.37 8.75 0.83
N PHE A 106 12.41 8.81 -0.51
CA PHE A 106 11.91 7.75 -1.36
C PHE A 106 12.84 7.52 -2.56
N ARG A 107 12.90 6.27 -3.01
CA ARG A 107 13.64 5.88 -4.21
C ARG A 107 12.83 4.87 -5.01
N THR A 108 12.63 5.11 -6.31
CA THR A 108 11.98 4.17 -7.22
C THR A 108 12.87 2.96 -7.50
N ASN A 109 12.29 1.89 -8.03
CA ASN A 109 13.05 0.69 -8.42
C ASN A 109 14.02 0.97 -9.58
N GLN A 110 13.79 2.03 -10.35
CA GLN A 110 14.72 2.50 -11.40
C GLN A 110 15.81 3.43 -10.86
N GLY A 111 15.81 3.71 -9.56
CA GLY A 111 16.87 4.49 -8.91
C GLY A 111 16.61 5.98 -8.80
N PHE A 112 15.47 6.51 -9.27
CA PHE A 112 15.13 7.92 -9.13
C PHE A 112 14.81 8.25 -7.67
N SER A 113 15.48 9.27 -7.14
CA SER A 113 15.22 9.77 -5.78
C SER A 113 14.13 10.84 -5.81
N GLY A 114 13.26 10.85 -4.82
CA GLY A 114 12.16 11.79 -4.70
C GLY A 114 11.70 12.03 -3.26
N VAL A 115 10.73 12.90 -3.12
CA VAL A 115 10.05 13.20 -1.87
C VAL A 115 8.69 12.52 -1.88
N MET A 116 8.46 11.65 -0.91
CA MET A 116 7.15 11.05 -0.68
C MET A 116 6.54 11.63 0.58
N SER A 117 5.27 12.02 0.51
CA SER A 117 4.48 12.51 1.65
C SER A 117 3.11 11.85 1.68
N ILE A 118 2.52 11.81 2.87
CA ILE A 118 1.12 11.42 3.07
C ILE A 118 0.42 12.59 3.73
N GLU A 119 -0.63 13.07 3.09
CA GLU A 119 -1.47 14.15 3.58
C GLU A 119 -2.83 13.59 3.97
N VAL A 120 -3.18 13.72 5.25
CA VAL A 120 -4.46 13.29 5.79
C VAL A 120 -5.36 14.51 5.89
N GLY A 121 -6.40 14.56 5.06
CA GLY A 121 -7.45 15.58 5.14
C GLY A 121 -8.67 15.07 5.91
N ASP A 122 -9.77 15.84 5.90
CA ASP A 122 -10.98 15.49 6.65
C ASP A 122 -11.74 14.29 6.09
N ARG A 123 -11.69 14.06 4.78
CA ARG A 123 -12.43 12.99 4.09
C ARG A 123 -11.56 12.08 3.25
N VAL A 124 -10.42 12.58 2.83
CA VAL A 124 -9.51 11.86 1.91
C VAL A 124 -8.09 11.89 2.44
N THR A 125 -7.35 10.85 2.12
CA THR A 125 -5.91 10.77 2.33
C THR A 125 -5.23 10.67 0.97
N VAL A 126 -4.14 11.40 0.81
CA VAL A 126 -3.35 11.45 -0.43
C VAL A 126 -1.92 11.08 -0.13
N ILE A 127 -1.39 10.10 -0.85
CA ILE A 127 0.05 9.83 -0.92
C ILE A 127 0.60 10.52 -2.18
N LYS A 128 1.68 11.28 -2.03
CA LYS A 128 2.30 12.04 -3.13
C LYS A 128 3.75 11.66 -3.27
N LEU A 129 4.22 11.58 -4.51
CA LEU A 129 5.64 11.47 -4.86
C LEU A 129 5.99 12.60 -5.82
N THR A 130 7.06 13.34 -5.49
CA THR A 130 7.66 14.33 -6.38
C THR A 130 9.10 13.94 -6.66
N ILE A 131 9.46 13.84 -7.93
CA ILE A 131 10.82 13.58 -8.41
C ILE A 131 11.24 14.78 -9.24
N THR A 132 12.38 15.40 -8.87
CA THR A 132 12.98 16.45 -9.66
C THR A 132 14.11 15.86 -10.50
N GLN A 133 13.99 15.94 -11.82
CA GLN A 133 14.98 15.43 -12.77
C GLN A 133 15.22 16.49 -13.84
N SER A 134 16.48 16.92 -14.01
CA SER A 134 16.84 18.00 -14.91
C SER A 134 16.09 19.30 -14.56
N GLU A 135 15.27 19.82 -15.45
CA GLU A 135 14.47 21.04 -15.25
C GLU A 135 12.98 20.76 -15.10
N LEU A 136 12.60 19.50 -14.80
CA LEU A 136 11.23 19.05 -14.66
C LEU A 136 10.96 18.50 -13.27
N GLU A 137 9.74 18.69 -12.82
CA GLU A 137 9.17 17.99 -11.67
C GLU A 137 8.13 17.01 -12.16
N TYR A 138 8.29 15.77 -11.74
CA TYR A 138 7.38 14.67 -11.98
C TYR A 138 6.58 14.42 -10.72
N HIS A 139 5.27 14.51 -10.85
CA HIS A 139 4.34 14.37 -9.74
C HIS A 139 3.50 13.10 -9.96
N TRP A 140 3.45 12.29 -8.96
CA TRP A 140 2.55 11.15 -8.87
C TRP A 140 1.79 11.23 -7.55
N GLN A 141 0.49 10.93 -7.57
CA GLN A 141 -0.30 10.87 -6.36
C GLN A 141 -1.35 9.76 -6.42
N GLY A 142 -1.57 9.09 -5.26
CA GLY A 142 -2.68 8.20 -5.02
C GLY A 142 -3.61 8.79 -3.98
N LYS A 143 -4.91 8.80 -4.23
CA LYS A 143 -5.94 9.34 -3.34
C LYS A 143 -7.00 8.30 -3.06
N SER A 144 -7.47 8.23 -1.80
CA SER A 144 -8.67 7.47 -1.42
C SER A 144 -9.38 8.12 -0.25
N SER A 145 -10.55 7.62 0.12
CA SER A 145 -11.16 7.99 1.39
C SER A 145 -10.26 7.57 2.57
N ILE A 146 -10.41 8.23 3.72
CA ILE A 146 -9.64 7.87 4.93
C ILE A 146 -9.87 6.40 5.31
N GLN A 147 -11.11 5.92 5.22
CA GLN A 147 -11.48 4.55 5.60
C GLN A 147 -10.84 3.50 4.70
N GLU A 148 -10.62 3.83 3.42
CA GLU A 148 -10.09 2.91 2.43
C GLU A 148 -8.57 3.02 2.25
N PHE A 149 -7.95 4.08 2.77
CA PHE A 149 -6.53 4.36 2.51
C PHE A 149 -5.61 3.20 2.90
N ALA A 150 -5.86 2.56 4.04
CA ALA A 150 -5.06 1.41 4.46
C ALA A 150 -5.11 0.25 3.46
N ASN A 151 -6.26 0.06 2.79
CA ASN A 151 -6.44 -0.97 1.77
C ASN A 151 -5.68 -0.65 0.48
N TYR A 152 -5.66 0.64 0.08
CA TYR A 152 -5.00 1.09 -1.15
C TYR A 152 -3.54 1.48 -0.99
N TYR A 153 -3.05 1.67 0.25
CA TYR A 153 -1.69 2.12 0.49
C TYR A 153 -0.62 1.24 -0.18
N ARG A 154 -0.77 -0.09 -0.08
CA ARG A 154 0.19 -1.04 -0.68
C ARG A 154 0.21 -0.92 -2.21
N LEU A 155 -0.96 -0.79 -2.83
CA LEU A 155 -1.11 -0.60 -4.27
C LEU A 155 -0.44 0.71 -4.70
N PHE A 156 -0.76 1.82 -4.04
CA PHE A 156 -0.18 3.13 -4.32
C PHE A 156 1.34 3.12 -4.16
N TYR A 157 1.83 2.55 -3.06
CA TYR A 157 3.26 2.44 -2.82
C TYR A 157 3.97 1.61 -3.89
N TYR A 158 3.38 0.48 -4.30
CA TYR A 158 3.91 -0.35 -5.37
C TYR A 158 4.01 0.42 -6.69
N ILE A 159 2.94 1.11 -7.11
CA ILE A 159 2.93 1.90 -8.34
C ILE A 159 3.98 3.01 -8.30
N ALA A 160 4.09 3.71 -7.16
CA ALA A 160 5.13 4.72 -6.98
C ALA A 160 6.55 4.14 -7.06
N LYS A 161 6.77 2.93 -6.54
CA LYS A 161 8.05 2.21 -6.65
C LYS A 161 8.41 1.87 -8.09
N GLU A 162 7.42 1.52 -8.89
CA GLU A 162 7.60 1.16 -10.31
C GLU A 162 7.61 2.37 -11.26
N TYR A 163 7.49 3.60 -10.72
CA TYR A 163 7.53 4.82 -11.53
C TYR A 163 8.90 4.98 -12.20
N LYS A 164 8.88 5.24 -13.50
CA LYS A 164 10.07 5.38 -14.35
C LYS A 164 10.03 6.70 -15.11
N ILE A 165 11.21 7.20 -15.45
CA ILE A 165 11.40 8.36 -16.32
C ILE A 165 12.34 7.90 -17.43
N SER A 166 11.88 7.97 -18.68
CA SER A 166 12.73 7.68 -19.85
C SER A 166 13.75 8.81 -19.99
N GLN A 167 15.00 8.43 -20.05
CA GLN A 167 16.13 9.33 -20.32
C GLN A 167 16.26 9.62 -21.81
#